data_1039bf8b19052204e2485ea674602ab3
#
_entry.id   1039bf8b19052204e2485ea674602ab3
#
_cell.length_a   1.000
_cell.length_b   1.000
_cell.length_c   1.000
_cell.angle_alpha   90.00
_cell.angle_beta   90.00
_cell.angle_gamma   90.00
#
_symmetry.space_group_name_H-M   'P 1'
#
loop_
_entity.id
_entity.type
_entity.pdbx_description
1 polymer ?
#
loop_
_entity_poly.entity_id
_entity_poly.type
_entity_poly.pdbx_seq_one_letter_code
_entity_poly.pdbx_strand_id
1 'polypeptide(L)'
;MTRHIRNFLFFGLMSLAIWQLFEGGYIHAKAWLAQHLIHATWQKKVSHNDVTPPWPGADMHPVARLTAKKGDVDLMVLSDTSARTLAFGPGHMAGTTVPGDYGNVVISGHRDTHFAFIEHLKDGEQLNLEISSGDQKTYEVVGSKVIHQREIEVALETGDDRITLITCYPFDSLIPGGPMRYAVIARALPQPYLKI
;
A
#
# COMPACT_ATOMS: atom_id res chain seq x y z
N MET A 1 38.61 34.96 16.59
CA MET A 1 37.52 34.89 15.61
C MET A 1 36.63 36.12 15.82
N THR A 2 36.56 37.02 14.85
CA THR A 2 35.89 38.32 15.03
C THR A 2 34.36 38.11 15.18
N ARG A 3 33.71 38.94 15.97
CA ARG A 3 32.26 38.92 16.25
C ARG A 3 31.42 38.84 14.95
N HIS A 4 31.89 39.45 13.87
CA HIS A 4 31.26 39.47 12.57
C HIS A 4 31.26 38.07 11.89
N ILE A 5 32.37 37.33 11.96
CA ILE A 5 32.47 35.97 11.41
C ILE A 5 31.53 35.02 12.14
N ARG A 6 31.45 35.10 13.47
CA ARG A 6 30.52 34.29 14.28
C ARG A 6 29.07 34.56 13.94
N ASN A 7 28.69 35.84 13.80
CA ASN A 7 27.33 36.21 13.42
C ASN A 7 26.99 35.76 12.00
N PHE A 8 27.90 35.88 11.06
CA PHE A 8 27.73 35.39 9.69
C PHE A 8 27.51 33.86 9.64
N LEU A 9 28.34 33.12 10.38
CA LEU A 9 28.17 31.66 10.49
C LEU A 9 26.86 31.29 11.16
N PHE A 10 26.45 31.99 12.21
CA PHE A 10 25.19 31.75 12.90
C PHE A 10 23.97 31.95 11.96
N PHE A 11 23.92 33.07 11.25
CA PHE A 11 22.81 33.34 10.32
C PHE A 11 22.85 32.43 9.11
N GLY A 12 24.04 32.06 8.62
CA GLY A 12 24.17 31.06 7.55
C GLY A 12 23.63 29.68 7.94
N LEU A 13 24.02 29.20 9.13
CA LEU A 13 23.51 27.93 9.65
C LEU A 13 21.99 27.97 9.94
N MET A 14 21.50 29.08 10.48
CA MET A 14 20.08 29.30 10.73
C MET A 14 19.28 29.25 9.42
N SER A 15 19.74 29.94 8.39
CA SER A 15 19.09 29.92 7.06
C SER A 15 19.09 28.54 6.45
N LEU A 16 20.18 27.79 6.59
CA LEU A 16 20.26 26.40 6.12
C LEU A 16 19.28 25.48 6.88
N ALA A 17 19.18 25.62 8.20
CA ALA A 17 18.26 24.88 9.02
C ALA A 17 16.78 25.17 8.66
N ILE A 18 16.44 26.45 8.45
CA ILE A 18 15.10 26.85 8.00
C ILE A 18 14.78 26.26 6.63
N TRP A 19 15.74 26.31 5.70
CA TRP A 19 15.60 25.69 4.39
C TRP A 19 15.29 24.17 4.47
N GLN A 20 16.05 23.43 5.27
CA GLN A 20 15.86 21.99 5.47
C GLN A 20 14.48 21.67 6.11
N LEU A 21 14.05 22.48 7.08
CA LEU A 21 12.74 22.33 7.70
C LEU A 21 11.60 22.59 6.68
N PHE A 22 11.78 23.58 5.82
CA PHE A 22 10.81 23.90 4.76
C PHE A 22 10.70 22.77 3.73
N GLU A 23 11.82 22.23 3.27
CA GLU A 23 11.85 21.08 2.34
C GLU A 23 11.19 19.85 2.96
N GLY A 24 11.52 19.52 4.21
CA GLY A 24 10.90 18.41 4.93
C GLY A 24 9.38 18.60 5.10
N GLY A 25 8.96 19.80 5.51
CA GLY A 25 7.53 20.14 5.66
C GLY A 25 6.76 20.06 4.34
N TYR A 26 7.37 20.51 3.25
CA TYR A 26 6.78 20.45 1.90
C TYR A 26 6.51 19.00 1.44
N ILE A 27 7.49 18.10 1.66
CA ILE A 27 7.34 16.68 1.29
C ILE A 27 6.18 16.04 2.08
N HIS A 28 6.12 16.28 3.39
CA HIS A 28 5.03 15.76 4.23
C HIS A 28 3.67 16.32 3.84
N ALA A 29 3.58 17.61 3.52
CA ALA A 29 2.34 18.24 3.07
C ALA A 29 1.86 17.65 1.73
N LYS A 30 2.78 17.40 0.78
CA LYS A 30 2.45 16.73 -0.49
C LYS A 30 1.95 15.30 -0.28
N ALA A 31 2.62 14.53 0.58
CA ALA A 31 2.21 13.16 0.88
C ALA A 31 0.82 13.13 1.52
N TRP A 32 0.55 14.00 2.49
CA TRP A 32 -0.75 14.14 3.12
C TRP A 32 -1.85 14.53 2.13
N LEU A 33 -1.58 15.51 1.26
CA LEU A 33 -2.51 15.93 0.21
C LEU A 33 -2.82 14.78 -0.76
N ALA A 34 -1.80 14.04 -1.20
CA ALA A 34 -1.97 12.90 -2.09
C ALA A 34 -2.88 11.83 -1.47
N GLN A 35 -2.69 11.47 -0.19
CA GLN A 35 -3.58 10.55 0.51
C GLN A 35 -5.02 11.07 0.56
N HIS A 36 -5.22 12.35 0.86
CA HIS A 36 -6.54 12.97 0.87
C HIS A 36 -7.23 12.89 -0.49
N LEU A 37 -6.52 13.16 -1.58
CA LEU A 37 -7.05 13.08 -2.93
C LEU A 37 -7.39 11.65 -3.35
N ILE A 38 -6.56 10.67 -2.98
CA ILE A 38 -6.82 9.25 -3.23
C ILE A 38 -8.08 8.80 -2.49
N HIS A 39 -8.22 9.15 -1.21
CA HIS A 39 -9.42 8.85 -0.43
C HIS A 39 -10.67 9.52 -1.00
N ALA A 40 -10.58 10.81 -1.40
CA ALA A 40 -11.71 11.52 -2.01
C ALA A 40 -12.14 10.87 -3.34
N THR A 41 -11.18 10.39 -4.13
CA THR A 41 -11.46 9.65 -5.37
C THR A 41 -12.14 8.31 -5.09
N TRP A 42 -11.71 7.58 -4.05
CA TRP A 42 -12.36 6.35 -3.61
C TRP A 42 -13.82 6.59 -3.22
N GLN A 43 -14.10 7.61 -2.41
CA GLN A 43 -15.45 7.95 -2.00
C GLN A 43 -16.36 8.29 -3.20
N LYS A 44 -15.85 9.01 -4.19
CA LYS A 44 -16.58 9.28 -5.44
C LYS A 44 -16.85 8.00 -6.23
N LYS A 45 -15.86 7.10 -6.31
CA LYS A 45 -15.99 5.83 -7.02
C LYS A 45 -17.07 4.94 -6.39
N VAL A 46 -17.09 4.82 -5.07
CA VAL A 46 -18.10 4.05 -4.32
C VAL A 46 -19.49 4.68 -4.47
N SER A 47 -19.59 6.02 -4.45
CA SER A 47 -20.90 6.69 -4.49
C SER A 47 -21.49 6.83 -5.89
N HIS A 48 -20.66 6.97 -6.93
CA HIS A 48 -21.10 7.37 -8.27
C HIS A 48 -20.56 6.47 -9.39
N ASN A 49 -19.80 5.42 -9.06
CA ASN A 49 -19.08 4.56 -10.00
C ASN A 49 -18.17 5.34 -10.97
N ASP A 50 -17.62 6.45 -10.52
CA ASP A 50 -16.77 7.34 -11.31
C ASP A 50 -15.29 6.98 -11.14
N VAL A 51 -14.65 6.55 -12.24
CA VAL A 51 -13.23 6.17 -12.26
C VAL A 51 -12.41 7.37 -12.76
N THR A 52 -12.23 8.35 -11.89
CA THR A 52 -11.35 9.49 -12.17
C THR A 52 -9.99 9.34 -11.50
N PRO A 53 -8.90 9.84 -12.11
CA PRO A 53 -7.60 9.88 -11.43
C PRO A 53 -7.66 10.85 -10.24
N PRO A 54 -6.87 10.62 -9.17
CA PRO A 54 -6.89 11.46 -7.96
C PRO A 54 -6.45 12.92 -8.21
N TRP A 55 -5.65 13.15 -9.23
CA TRP A 55 -5.25 14.49 -9.71
C TRP A 55 -4.97 14.48 -11.20
N PRO A 56 -4.97 15.66 -11.89
CA PRO A 56 -4.64 15.74 -13.31
C PRO A 56 -3.25 15.16 -13.62
N GLY A 57 -3.20 14.19 -14.53
CA GLY A 57 -1.97 13.51 -14.92
C GLY A 57 -1.53 12.35 -13.98
N ALA A 58 -2.35 11.96 -13.02
CA ALA A 58 -2.14 10.69 -12.33
C ALA A 58 -2.45 9.53 -13.27
N ASP A 59 -1.54 8.56 -13.31
CA ASP A 59 -1.64 7.32 -14.09
C ASP A 59 -2.20 6.15 -13.27
N MET A 60 -2.61 6.39 -12.03
CA MET A 60 -3.16 5.42 -11.09
C MET A 60 -4.47 5.90 -10.47
N HIS A 61 -5.28 4.97 -10.00
CA HIS A 61 -6.52 5.23 -9.27
C HIS A 61 -6.76 4.14 -8.21
N PRO A 62 -7.55 4.39 -7.15
CA PRO A 62 -7.86 3.38 -6.17
C PRO A 62 -8.80 2.32 -6.75
N VAL A 63 -8.50 1.03 -6.48
CA VAL A 63 -9.28 -0.13 -6.96
C VAL A 63 -9.92 -0.91 -5.82
N ALA A 64 -9.34 -0.85 -4.61
CA ALA A 64 -9.88 -1.47 -3.41
C ALA A 64 -9.38 -0.74 -2.16
N ARG A 65 -9.99 -1.05 -1.01
CA ARG A 65 -9.53 -0.61 0.32
C ARG A 65 -9.22 -1.84 1.16
N LEU A 66 -7.99 -1.98 1.59
CA LEU A 66 -7.51 -3.06 2.44
C LEU A 66 -7.47 -2.61 3.90
N THR A 67 -8.19 -3.33 4.77
CA THR A 67 -8.18 -3.06 6.21
C THR A 67 -7.82 -4.31 7.00
N ALA A 68 -7.14 -4.13 8.14
CA ALA A 68 -6.88 -5.18 9.11
C ALA A 68 -7.07 -4.62 10.52
N LYS A 69 -7.74 -5.41 11.39
CA LYS A 69 -7.95 -4.99 12.80
C LYS A 69 -6.64 -4.87 13.56
N LYS A 70 -5.69 -5.75 13.28
CA LYS A 70 -4.37 -5.69 13.89
C LYS A 70 -3.54 -4.60 13.22
N GLY A 71 -2.99 -3.68 14.01
CA GLY A 71 -2.15 -2.60 13.54
C GLY A 71 -2.89 -1.40 12.95
N ASP A 72 -4.23 -1.32 13.13
CA ASP A 72 -5.05 -0.20 12.62
C ASP A 72 -4.78 0.12 11.14
N VAL A 73 -4.74 -0.95 10.33
CA VAL A 73 -4.41 -0.86 8.91
C VAL A 73 -5.62 -0.43 8.11
N ASP A 74 -5.47 0.67 7.37
CA ASP A 74 -6.46 1.21 6.43
C ASP A 74 -5.74 1.78 5.21
N LEU A 75 -5.69 1.01 4.12
CA LEU A 75 -4.86 1.31 2.95
C LEU A 75 -5.70 1.29 1.67
N MET A 76 -5.55 2.33 0.85
CA MET A 76 -6.07 2.32 -0.52
C MET A 76 -5.15 1.50 -1.42
N VAL A 77 -5.72 0.46 -2.05
CA VAL A 77 -5.04 -0.34 -3.07
C VAL A 77 -5.18 0.37 -4.41
N LEU A 78 -4.06 0.63 -5.07
CA LEU A 78 -3.99 1.37 -6.32
C LEU A 78 -3.95 0.42 -7.53
N SER A 79 -4.22 0.93 -8.72
CA SER A 79 -4.48 0.15 -9.94
C SER A 79 -3.26 -0.57 -10.53
N ASP A 80 -2.03 -0.23 -10.11
CA ASP A 80 -0.81 -0.84 -10.63
C ASP A 80 0.31 -0.90 -9.58
N THR A 81 1.42 -1.58 -9.91
CA THR A 81 2.58 -1.78 -9.03
C THR A 81 3.84 -1.07 -9.53
N SER A 82 3.70 0.00 -10.32
CA SER A 82 4.84 0.82 -10.71
C SER A 82 5.51 1.47 -9.49
N ALA A 83 6.81 1.76 -9.58
CA ALA A 83 7.52 2.41 -8.48
C ALA A 83 6.90 3.76 -8.09
N ARG A 84 6.28 4.47 -9.05
CA ARG A 84 5.57 5.72 -8.82
C ARG A 84 4.31 5.48 -8.00
N THR A 85 3.49 4.51 -8.37
CA THR A 85 2.25 4.15 -7.67
C THR A 85 2.53 3.66 -6.25
N LEU A 86 3.53 2.78 -6.10
CA LEU A 86 3.90 2.22 -4.79
C LEU A 86 4.40 3.27 -3.79
N ALA A 87 4.84 4.45 -4.25
CA ALA A 87 5.16 5.57 -3.37
C ALA A 87 3.93 6.15 -2.66
N PHE A 88 2.72 5.94 -3.20
CA PHE A 88 1.46 6.45 -2.65
C PHE A 88 0.62 5.40 -1.94
N GLY A 89 0.81 4.13 -2.21
CA GLY A 89 0.02 3.05 -1.61
C GLY A 89 0.42 1.68 -2.12
N PRO A 90 -0.12 0.60 -1.55
CA PRO A 90 -0.01 -0.72 -2.14
C PRO A 90 -0.74 -0.74 -3.48
N GLY A 91 -0.25 -1.54 -4.42
CA GLY A 91 -0.79 -1.64 -5.77
C GLY A 91 -1.25 -3.05 -6.11
N HIS A 92 -2.34 -3.15 -6.88
CA HIS A 92 -2.81 -4.39 -7.47
C HIS A 92 -1.87 -4.81 -8.61
N MET A 93 -1.42 -6.06 -8.59
CA MET A 93 -0.53 -6.59 -9.62
C MET A 93 -1.32 -6.92 -10.89
N ALA A 94 -0.98 -6.24 -11.98
CA ALA A 94 -1.59 -6.49 -13.29
C ALA A 94 -1.43 -7.95 -13.72
N GLY A 95 -2.46 -8.50 -14.34
CA GLY A 95 -2.48 -9.91 -14.79
C GLY A 95 -2.90 -10.91 -13.70
N THR A 96 -3.23 -10.47 -12.50
CA THR A 96 -3.87 -11.28 -11.45
C THR A 96 -5.36 -10.95 -11.34
N THR A 97 -6.10 -11.73 -10.58
CA THR A 97 -7.54 -11.52 -10.40
C THR A 97 -7.87 -10.10 -9.94
N VAL A 98 -8.86 -9.50 -10.54
CA VAL A 98 -9.31 -8.14 -10.18
C VAL A 98 -9.93 -8.17 -8.77
N PRO A 99 -9.66 -7.16 -7.92
CA PRO A 99 -10.28 -7.06 -6.60
C PRO A 99 -11.81 -7.18 -6.66
N GLY A 100 -12.34 -8.17 -5.93
CA GLY A 100 -13.78 -8.50 -5.92
C GLY A 100 -14.13 -9.77 -6.67
N ASP A 101 -13.41 -10.16 -7.70
CA ASP A 101 -13.63 -11.37 -8.44
C ASP A 101 -13.14 -12.61 -7.67
N TYR A 102 -13.52 -13.78 -8.14
CA TYR A 102 -13.06 -15.06 -7.60
C TYR A 102 -11.69 -15.41 -8.16
N GLY A 103 -10.72 -15.73 -7.32
CA GLY A 103 -9.37 -16.11 -7.70
C GLY A 103 -8.30 -15.49 -6.81
N ASN A 104 -7.07 -15.34 -7.32
CA ASN A 104 -5.94 -14.83 -6.58
C ASN A 104 -5.70 -13.34 -6.85
N VAL A 105 -6.16 -12.48 -5.96
CA VAL A 105 -5.88 -11.04 -5.99
C VAL A 105 -4.51 -10.78 -5.38
N VAL A 106 -3.54 -10.33 -6.19
CA VAL A 106 -2.19 -10.05 -5.70
C VAL A 106 -1.97 -8.55 -5.51
N ILE A 107 -1.53 -8.18 -4.31
CA ILE A 107 -1.25 -6.80 -3.94
C ILE A 107 0.20 -6.69 -3.47
N SER A 108 0.93 -5.72 -4.03
CA SER A 108 2.31 -5.44 -3.66
C SER A 108 2.42 -4.10 -2.94
N GLY A 109 3.35 -4.00 -2.00
CA GLY A 109 3.61 -2.76 -1.25
C GLY A 109 5.04 -2.68 -0.73
N HIS A 110 5.48 -1.48 -0.37
CA HIS A 110 6.79 -1.29 0.25
C HIS A 110 6.81 -1.85 1.68
N ARG A 111 7.87 -2.61 2.01
CA ARG A 111 8.06 -3.24 3.32
C ARG A 111 8.23 -2.24 4.46
N ASP A 112 8.82 -1.08 4.16
CA ASP A 112 9.20 -0.08 5.17
C ASP A 112 8.05 0.89 5.49
N THR A 113 6.95 0.83 4.73
CA THR A 113 5.80 1.73 4.86
C THR A 113 4.48 0.96 4.86
N HIS A 114 3.79 0.91 3.72
CA HIS A 114 2.42 0.38 3.62
C HIS A 114 2.31 -1.10 4.03
N PHE A 115 3.34 -1.91 3.78
CA PHE A 115 3.35 -3.36 4.09
C PHE A 115 4.29 -3.74 5.25
N ALA A 116 4.72 -2.79 6.08
CA ALA A 116 5.46 -3.11 7.31
C ALA A 116 4.65 -4.04 8.25
N PHE A 117 3.33 -3.90 8.28
CA PHE A 117 2.46 -4.68 9.15
C PHE A 117 2.42 -6.19 8.81
N ILE A 118 2.68 -6.57 7.53
CA ILE A 118 2.56 -7.98 7.12
C ILE A 118 3.63 -8.88 7.74
N GLU A 119 4.76 -8.33 8.21
CA GLU A 119 5.76 -9.04 8.99
C GLU A 119 5.16 -9.70 10.24
N HIS A 120 4.17 -9.05 10.83
CA HIS A 120 3.58 -9.41 12.10
C HIS A 120 2.23 -10.14 11.99
N LEU A 121 1.76 -10.35 10.77
CA LEU A 121 0.53 -11.11 10.54
C LEU A 121 0.74 -12.59 10.89
N LYS A 122 -0.27 -13.17 11.53
CA LYS A 122 -0.28 -14.58 11.96
C LYS A 122 -1.45 -15.29 11.31
N ASP A 123 -1.30 -16.61 11.19
CA ASP A 123 -2.38 -17.50 10.74
C ASP A 123 -3.65 -17.29 11.60
N GLY A 124 -4.79 -17.24 10.96
CA GLY A 124 -6.09 -16.96 11.57
C GLY A 124 -6.44 -15.46 11.69
N GLU A 125 -5.51 -14.53 11.43
CA GLU A 125 -5.83 -13.10 11.42
C GLU A 125 -6.61 -12.70 10.15
N GLN A 126 -7.51 -11.73 10.30
CA GLN A 126 -8.43 -11.35 9.24
C GLN A 126 -8.03 -10.06 8.55
N LEU A 127 -8.15 -10.08 7.24
CA LEU A 127 -8.03 -8.95 6.34
C LEU A 127 -9.37 -8.71 5.66
N ASN A 128 -9.79 -7.46 5.50
CA ASN A 128 -10.97 -7.12 4.74
C ASN A 128 -10.57 -6.32 3.50
N LEU A 129 -11.15 -6.69 2.36
CA LEU A 129 -11.00 -6.00 1.10
C LEU A 129 -12.37 -5.45 0.68
N GLU A 130 -12.50 -4.13 0.68
CA GLU A 130 -13.66 -3.40 0.18
C GLU A 130 -13.42 -3.02 -1.28
N ILE A 131 -14.40 -3.30 -2.14
CA ILE A 131 -14.35 -2.94 -3.56
C ILE A 131 -15.27 -1.75 -3.87
N SER A 132 -15.18 -1.24 -5.09
CA SER A 132 -15.89 -0.02 -5.48
C SER A 132 -17.43 -0.12 -5.47
N SER A 133 -18.00 -1.31 -5.48
CA SER A 133 -19.45 -1.52 -5.28
C SER A 133 -19.88 -1.30 -3.81
N GLY A 134 -18.94 -1.18 -2.88
CA GLY A 134 -19.18 -1.17 -1.43
C GLY A 134 -19.21 -2.56 -0.81
N ASP A 135 -19.11 -3.62 -1.63
CA ASP A 135 -19.02 -4.97 -1.11
C ASP A 135 -17.68 -5.21 -0.43
N GLN A 136 -17.71 -6.03 0.62
CA GLN A 136 -16.52 -6.41 1.37
C GLN A 136 -16.33 -7.91 1.36
N LYS A 137 -15.10 -8.36 1.09
CA LYS A 137 -14.68 -9.75 1.29
C LYS A 137 -13.74 -9.82 2.48
N THR A 138 -13.97 -10.77 3.37
CA THR A 138 -13.07 -11.07 4.49
C THR A 138 -12.21 -12.26 4.13
N TYR A 139 -10.92 -12.12 4.35
CA TYR A 139 -9.91 -13.15 4.13
C TYR A 139 -9.23 -13.49 5.45
N GLU A 140 -8.94 -14.77 5.66
CA GLU A 140 -8.20 -15.27 6.82
C GLU A 140 -6.80 -15.69 6.38
N VAL A 141 -5.78 -15.21 7.08
CA VAL A 141 -4.38 -15.57 6.83
C VAL A 141 -4.20 -17.06 7.09
N VAL A 142 -3.68 -17.77 6.09
CA VAL A 142 -3.45 -19.22 6.13
C VAL A 142 -1.96 -19.58 6.07
N GLY A 143 -1.09 -18.61 5.91
CA GLY A 143 0.35 -18.79 5.95
C GLY A 143 1.13 -17.66 5.30
N SER A 144 2.43 -17.71 5.51
CA SER A 144 3.39 -16.81 4.86
C SER A 144 4.62 -17.59 4.41
N LYS A 145 5.31 -17.07 3.38
CA LYS A 145 6.53 -17.67 2.87
C LYS A 145 7.50 -16.64 2.29
N VAL A 146 8.78 -16.95 2.37
CA VAL A 146 9.82 -16.21 1.65
C VAL A 146 10.06 -16.90 0.32
N ILE A 147 10.03 -16.12 -0.76
CA ILE A 147 10.19 -16.60 -2.15
C ILE A 147 11.23 -15.75 -2.88
N HIS A 148 11.79 -16.29 -3.93
CA HIS A 148 12.60 -15.51 -4.86
C HIS A 148 11.68 -14.71 -5.82
N GLN A 149 12.07 -13.50 -6.22
CA GLN A 149 11.26 -12.63 -7.11
C GLN A 149 10.91 -13.25 -8.47
N ARG A 150 11.58 -14.33 -8.87
CA ARG A 150 11.31 -15.08 -10.11
C ARG A 150 10.28 -16.20 -9.92
N GLU A 151 9.91 -16.51 -8.69
CA GLU A 151 8.88 -17.51 -8.38
C GLU A 151 7.50 -16.88 -8.54
N ILE A 152 6.99 -16.97 -9.78
CA ILE A 152 5.68 -16.38 -10.14
C ILE A 152 4.49 -17.22 -9.65
N GLU A 153 4.73 -18.45 -9.19
CA GLU A 153 3.67 -19.38 -8.75
C GLU A 153 2.75 -18.80 -7.68
N VAL A 154 3.29 -17.93 -6.83
CA VAL A 154 2.51 -17.25 -5.78
C VAL A 154 1.48 -16.26 -6.35
N ALA A 155 1.68 -15.80 -7.58
CA ALA A 155 0.80 -14.88 -8.28
C ALA A 155 -0.15 -15.59 -9.27
N LEU A 156 0.03 -16.90 -9.50
CA LEU A 156 -0.82 -17.65 -10.40
C LEU A 156 -2.19 -17.94 -9.80
N GLU A 157 -3.15 -18.21 -10.67
CA GLU A 157 -4.45 -18.74 -10.28
C GLU A 157 -4.32 -20.14 -9.65
N THR A 158 -5.01 -20.33 -8.56
CA THR A 158 -4.89 -21.54 -7.74
C THR A 158 -6.20 -22.31 -7.55
N GLY A 159 -7.28 -21.83 -8.19
CA GLY A 159 -8.59 -22.46 -8.11
C GLY A 159 -9.37 -22.20 -6.79
N ASP A 160 -8.84 -21.33 -5.94
CA ASP A 160 -9.50 -20.85 -4.72
C ASP A 160 -9.54 -19.31 -4.66
N ASP A 161 -10.45 -18.77 -3.88
CA ASP A 161 -10.58 -17.31 -3.68
C ASP A 161 -9.63 -16.87 -2.57
N ARG A 162 -8.62 -16.06 -2.93
CA ARG A 162 -7.57 -15.62 -2.03
C ARG A 162 -7.05 -14.22 -2.33
N ILE A 163 -6.38 -13.65 -1.33
CA ILE A 163 -5.53 -12.47 -1.48
C ILE A 163 -4.09 -12.85 -1.15
N THR A 164 -3.15 -12.39 -1.97
CA THR A 164 -1.72 -12.57 -1.72
C THR A 164 -1.07 -11.20 -1.57
N LEU A 165 -0.53 -10.91 -0.38
CA LEU A 165 0.20 -9.67 -0.09
C LEU A 165 1.69 -9.92 -0.27
N ILE A 166 2.38 -9.12 -1.08
CA ILE A 166 3.80 -9.31 -1.41
C ILE A 166 4.60 -8.05 -1.09
N THR A 167 5.73 -8.23 -0.41
CA THR A 167 6.70 -7.15 -0.18
C THR A 167 8.14 -7.62 -0.34
N CYS A 168 9.11 -6.68 -0.28
CA CYS A 168 10.53 -7.01 -0.26
C CYS A 168 10.94 -7.70 1.05
N TYR A 169 11.95 -8.56 0.99
CA TYR A 169 12.52 -9.28 2.15
C TYR A 169 14.06 -9.21 2.10
N PRO A 170 14.76 -9.18 3.26
CA PRO A 170 14.27 -9.15 4.63
C PRO A 170 13.78 -7.77 5.08
N PHE A 171 12.98 -7.72 6.17
CA PHE A 171 12.37 -6.49 6.69
C PHE A 171 13.39 -5.51 7.29
N ASP A 172 14.46 -5.99 7.87
CA ASP A 172 15.54 -5.22 8.52
C ASP A 172 16.64 -4.73 7.57
N SER A 173 16.54 -5.02 6.26
CA SER A 173 17.56 -4.63 5.30
C SER A 173 17.59 -3.12 5.05
N LEU A 174 18.75 -2.51 5.26
CA LEU A 174 19.00 -1.09 4.92
C LEU A 174 19.12 -0.85 3.41
N ILE A 175 19.36 -1.92 2.63
CA ILE A 175 19.53 -1.84 1.18
C ILE A 175 18.19 -2.17 0.51
N PRO A 176 17.62 -1.27 -0.30
CA PRO A 176 16.40 -1.56 -1.04
C PRO A 176 16.65 -2.56 -2.19
N GLY A 177 15.63 -3.32 -2.59
CA GLY A 177 15.63 -4.04 -3.86
C GLY A 177 16.33 -5.39 -3.89
N GLY A 178 16.47 -6.13 -2.80
CA GLY A 178 16.95 -7.51 -2.79
C GLY A 178 16.07 -8.45 -3.63
N PRO A 179 16.57 -9.67 -4.01
CA PRO A 179 15.82 -10.60 -4.86
C PRO A 179 14.71 -11.36 -4.14
N MET A 180 14.67 -11.30 -2.81
CA MET A 180 13.71 -12.05 -2.01
C MET A 180 12.45 -11.24 -1.76
N ARG A 181 11.33 -11.95 -1.66
CA ARG A 181 10.00 -11.40 -1.35
C ARG A 181 9.39 -12.15 -0.18
N TYR A 182 8.65 -11.45 0.65
CA TYR A 182 7.79 -12.03 1.67
C TYR A 182 6.36 -12.00 1.15
N ALA A 183 5.72 -13.16 1.12
CA ALA A 183 4.34 -13.32 0.67
C ALA A 183 3.47 -13.82 1.82
N VAL A 184 2.38 -13.13 2.10
CA VAL A 184 1.31 -13.56 3.01
C VAL A 184 0.12 -13.98 2.17
N ILE A 185 -0.42 -15.17 2.44
CA ILE A 185 -1.55 -15.75 1.73
C ILE A 185 -2.74 -15.78 2.69
N ALA A 186 -3.86 -15.22 2.27
CA ALA A 186 -5.10 -15.27 3.02
C ALA A 186 -6.25 -15.74 2.11
N ARG A 187 -7.07 -16.69 2.59
CA ARG A 187 -8.21 -17.26 1.86
C ARG A 187 -9.50 -16.56 2.23
N ALA A 188 -10.37 -16.39 1.25
CA ALA A 188 -11.69 -15.82 1.48
C ALA A 188 -12.50 -16.69 2.46
N LEU A 189 -13.08 -16.05 3.46
CA LEU A 189 -14.06 -16.71 4.32
C LEU A 189 -15.40 -16.80 3.58
N PRO A 190 -16.17 -17.89 3.81
CA PRO A 190 -17.52 -17.99 3.29
C PRO A 190 -18.33 -16.77 3.72
N GLN A 191 -18.91 -16.05 2.76
CA GLN A 191 -19.84 -14.97 3.07
C GLN A 191 -21.07 -15.58 3.74
N PRO A 192 -21.55 -15.06 4.87
CA PRO A 192 -22.82 -15.48 5.41
C PRO A 192 -23.89 -15.18 4.35
N TYR A 193 -24.57 -16.22 3.86
CA TYR A 193 -25.68 -16.04 2.95
C TYR A 193 -26.70 -15.11 3.59
N LEU A 194 -26.86 -13.89 3.07
CA LEU A 194 -28.01 -13.07 3.34
C LEU A 194 -29.22 -13.86 2.85
N LYS A 195 -29.94 -14.52 3.77
CA LYS A 195 -31.26 -15.06 3.44
C LYS A 195 -32.15 -13.87 3.04
N ILE A 196 -32.44 -13.81 1.74
CA ILE A 196 -33.45 -12.94 1.15
C ILE A 196 -34.80 -13.32 1.72
#